data_a7f65b4417c8808341fd094c382efeab
#
_entry.id   a7f65b4417c8808341fd094c382efeab
#
_cell.length_a   1.000
_cell.length_b   1.000
_cell.length_c   1.000
_cell.angle_alpha   90.00
_cell.angle_beta   90.00
_cell.angle_gamma   90.00
#
_symmetry.space_group_name_H-M   'P 1'
#
loop_
_entity.id
_entity.type
_entity.pdbx_description
1 polymer ?
#
loop_
_entity_poly.entity_id
_entity_poly.type
_entity_poly.pdbx_seq_one_letter_code
_entity_poly.pdbx_strand_id
1 'polypeptide(L)'
;MSVAELEAHEVALEAPTGGLWRDAFHRLVRNPAAILGAFLVSLFITAAVFAPLLAHGGPKTQHLILVAGGCCPGPSHAHWLGVDQLGRDVYTRILYGARFSLLIGVVSVSIGLSVGLVLGSIAGYVGGFVDSLIMRCMDVMLAIPGLLFAIGIVALLGPGLYQIMVAVGVVNIPIFARLLRGSILAQRENDFVLAARAVGVRRPVILFSHILPNAISPVIVQGTLAMATAIIDVAGLGFLGLGPQDPATPEWGTMLTDVNDYLQTAPWLAIVPGVAIVISVLGFNLIGDGLREALDPKLRGRTGRFRERSPFWFLGVGRRRALGGV
;
A
#
# COMPACT_ATOMS: atom_id res chain seq x y z
N MET A 1 19.52 -46.67 -3.76
CA MET A 1 18.50 -45.66 -4.06
C MET A 1 17.26 -46.41 -4.52
N SER A 2 16.15 -46.28 -3.82
CA SER A 2 14.89 -46.95 -4.19
C SER A 2 14.26 -46.25 -5.40
N VAL A 3 13.40 -46.98 -6.15
CA VAL A 3 12.66 -46.38 -7.30
C VAL A 3 11.86 -45.14 -6.84
N ALA A 4 11.32 -45.15 -5.62
CA ALA A 4 10.63 -44.02 -5.02
C ALA A 4 11.54 -42.80 -4.75
N GLU A 5 12.82 -42.99 -4.47
CA GLU A 5 13.81 -41.92 -4.32
C GLU A 5 14.22 -41.31 -5.67
N LEU A 6 14.25 -42.15 -6.73
CA LEU A 6 14.49 -41.69 -8.09
C LEU A 6 13.31 -40.89 -8.63
N GLU A 7 12.07 -41.35 -8.42
CA GLU A 7 10.86 -40.59 -8.78
C GLU A 7 10.73 -39.29 -7.98
N ALA A 8 11.07 -39.27 -6.69
CA ALA A 8 11.11 -38.07 -5.88
C ALA A 8 12.18 -37.07 -6.35
N HIS A 9 13.30 -37.58 -6.88
CA HIS A 9 14.39 -36.76 -7.42
C HIS A 9 14.05 -36.19 -8.81
N GLU A 10 13.38 -36.97 -9.68
CA GLU A 10 12.84 -36.47 -10.95
C GLU A 10 11.75 -35.41 -10.76
N VAL A 11 10.83 -35.61 -9.83
CA VAL A 11 9.81 -34.61 -9.47
C VAL A 11 10.44 -33.34 -8.89
N ALA A 12 11.58 -33.44 -8.20
CA ALA A 12 12.32 -32.28 -7.70
C ALA A 12 13.08 -31.50 -8.80
N LEU A 13 13.46 -32.19 -9.90
CA LEU A 13 14.12 -31.56 -11.05
C LEU A 13 13.13 -30.89 -12.02
N GLU A 14 11.83 -31.22 -11.98
CA GLU A 14 10.76 -30.57 -12.71
C GLU A 14 10.23 -29.30 -12.00
N ALA A 15 11.00 -28.68 -11.10
CA ALA A 15 10.63 -27.40 -10.53
C ALA A 15 10.47 -26.36 -11.68
N PRO A 16 9.31 -25.73 -11.83
CA PRO A 16 9.05 -24.85 -12.97
C PRO A 16 10.10 -23.73 -13.02
N THR A 17 10.79 -23.65 -14.13
CA THR A 17 11.82 -22.65 -14.46
C THR A 17 11.26 -21.22 -14.67
N GLY A 18 10.06 -20.96 -14.22
CA GLY A 18 9.44 -19.64 -14.20
C GLY A 18 10.11 -18.75 -13.15
N GLY A 19 10.66 -17.62 -13.57
CA GLY A 19 11.24 -16.65 -12.62
C GLY A 19 10.23 -16.22 -11.57
N LEU A 20 10.70 -16.01 -10.32
CA LEU A 20 9.90 -15.62 -9.14
C LEU A 20 8.83 -14.55 -9.45
N TRP A 21 9.21 -13.54 -10.20
CA TRP A 21 8.37 -12.39 -10.56
C TRP A 21 7.27 -12.73 -11.57
N ARG A 22 7.54 -13.62 -12.52
CA ARG A 22 6.57 -14.06 -13.52
C ARG A 22 5.46 -14.87 -12.87
N ASP A 23 5.82 -15.79 -11.99
CA ASP A 23 4.85 -16.61 -11.26
C ASP A 23 4.01 -15.77 -10.30
N ALA A 24 4.64 -14.81 -9.60
CA ALA A 24 3.95 -13.86 -8.73
C ALA A 24 2.95 -13.01 -9.52
N PHE A 25 3.35 -12.48 -10.68
CA PHE A 25 2.46 -11.71 -11.55
C PHE A 25 1.26 -12.52 -12.02
N HIS A 26 1.47 -13.78 -12.48
CA HIS A 26 0.36 -14.64 -12.90
C HIS A 26 -0.63 -14.97 -11.77
N ARG A 27 -0.15 -15.08 -10.52
CA ARG A 27 -1.02 -15.28 -9.35
C ARG A 27 -1.77 -14.01 -9.01
N LEU A 28 -1.10 -12.88 -9.04
CA LEU A 28 -1.70 -11.56 -8.75
C LEU A 28 -2.88 -11.26 -9.69
N VAL A 29 -2.71 -11.44 -11.01
CA VAL A 29 -3.77 -11.22 -12.01
C VAL A 29 -4.91 -12.25 -11.95
N ARG A 30 -4.79 -13.30 -11.15
CA ARG A 30 -5.86 -14.30 -10.92
C ARG A 30 -6.50 -14.17 -9.54
N ASN A 31 -5.96 -13.33 -8.68
CA ASN A 31 -6.52 -13.09 -7.36
C ASN A 31 -7.67 -12.07 -7.46
N PRO A 32 -8.92 -12.43 -7.13
CA PRO A 32 -10.07 -11.53 -7.29
C PRO A 32 -9.99 -10.29 -6.40
N ALA A 33 -9.39 -10.41 -5.20
CA ALA A 33 -9.18 -9.27 -4.32
C ALA A 33 -8.18 -8.27 -4.93
N ALA A 34 -7.06 -8.77 -5.49
CA ALA A 34 -6.08 -7.92 -6.15
C ALA A 34 -6.65 -7.22 -7.40
N ILE A 35 -7.48 -7.93 -8.18
CA ILE A 35 -8.16 -7.35 -9.36
C ILE A 35 -9.11 -6.23 -8.93
N LEU A 36 -9.93 -6.46 -7.89
CA LEU A 36 -10.81 -5.44 -7.34
C LEU A 36 -10.02 -4.24 -6.82
N GLY A 37 -8.95 -4.47 -6.07
CA GLY A 37 -8.08 -3.41 -5.59
C GLY A 37 -7.44 -2.61 -6.71
N ALA A 38 -6.92 -3.29 -7.74
CA ALA A 38 -6.37 -2.65 -8.93
C ALA A 38 -7.42 -1.82 -9.70
N PHE A 39 -8.65 -2.31 -9.79
CA PHE A 39 -9.77 -1.57 -10.37
C PHE A 39 -10.06 -0.28 -9.58
N LEU A 40 -10.19 -0.36 -8.25
CA LEU A 40 -10.45 0.79 -7.40
C LEU A 40 -9.35 1.84 -7.48
N VAL A 41 -8.08 1.42 -7.42
CA VAL A 41 -6.93 2.33 -7.53
C VAL A 41 -6.86 2.95 -8.94
N SER A 42 -7.10 2.15 -9.99
CA SER A 42 -7.10 2.67 -11.36
C SER A 42 -8.21 3.69 -11.60
N LEU A 43 -9.36 3.53 -10.96
CA LEU A 43 -10.47 4.51 -11.00
C LEU A 43 -10.00 5.87 -10.46
N PHE A 44 -9.31 5.92 -9.31
CA PHE A 44 -8.80 7.16 -8.75
C PHE A 44 -7.63 7.75 -9.55
N ILE A 45 -6.75 6.90 -10.08
CA ILE A 45 -5.69 7.37 -10.99
C ILE A 45 -6.30 7.98 -12.24
N THR A 46 -7.30 7.34 -12.83
CA THR A 46 -8.02 7.85 -13.99
C THR A 46 -8.72 9.18 -13.67
N ALA A 47 -9.42 9.24 -12.54
CA ALA A 47 -10.05 10.48 -12.04
C ALA A 47 -8.99 11.60 -11.86
N ALA A 48 -7.85 11.28 -11.28
CA ALA A 48 -6.75 12.23 -11.07
C ALA A 48 -6.15 12.74 -12.38
N VAL A 49 -5.91 11.85 -13.35
CA VAL A 49 -5.33 12.22 -14.65
C VAL A 49 -6.31 13.04 -15.48
N PHE A 50 -7.55 12.59 -15.57
CA PHE A 50 -8.58 13.22 -16.38
C PHE A 50 -9.41 14.28 -15.64
N ALA A 51 -9.02 14.67 -14.42
CA ALA A 51 -9.70 15.70 -13.65
C ALA A 51 -10.00 16.98 -14.47
N PRO A 52 -9.07 17.54 -15.28
CA PRO A 52 -9.34 18.74 -16.08
C PRO A 52 -10.43 18.56 -17.14
N LEU A 53 -10.67 17.32 -17.59
CA LEU A 53 -11.68 16.99 -18.62
C LEU A 53 -13.01 16.60 -18.02
N LEU A 54 -13.00 15.99 -16.82
CA LEU A 54 -14.19 15.49 -16.14
C LEU A 54 -14.84 16.55 -15.22
N ALA A 55 -14.07 17.52 -14.74
CA ALA A 55 -14.54 18.53 -13.82
C ALA A 55 -15.35 19.62 -14.54
N HIS A 56 -16.33 20.17 -13.83
CA HIS A 56 -17.18 21.26 -14.33
C HIS A 56 -16.47 22.65 -14.32
N GLY A 57 -15.15 22.67 -14.08
CA GLY A 57 -14.35 23.91 -14.00
C GLY A 57 -13.07 23.72 -13.22
N GLY A 58 -12.44 24.83 -12.83
CA GLY A 58 -11.23 24.77 -12.01
C GLY A 58 -11.53 24.55 -10.53
N PRO A 59 -10.59 23.98 -9.75
CA PRO A 59 -10.80 23.71 -8.32
C PRO A 59 -10.93 25.01 -7.48
N LYS A 60 -10.58 26.16 -8.05
CA LYS A 60 -10.70 27.50 -7.45
C LYS A 60 -12.02 28.19 -7.78
N THR A 61 -12.77 27.70 -8.76
CA THR A 61 -13.99 28.37 -9.22
C THR A 61 -15.01 28.42 -8.07
N GLN A 62 -15.44 29.62 -7.73
CA GLN A 62 -16.39 29.89 -6.66
C GLN A 62 -17.68 30.48 -7.22
N HIS A 63 -18.79 29.95 -6.78
CA HIS A 63 -20.15 30.42 -7.13
C HIS A 63 -20.78 31.04 -5.85
N LEU A 64 -20.25 32.17 -5.39
CA LEU A 64 -20.65 32.80 -4.11
C LEU A 64 -22.13 33.13 -4.06
N ILE A 65 -22.81 33.37 -5.20
CA ILE A 65 -24.24 33.62 -5.30
C ILE A 65 -25.03 32.42 -4.76
N LEU A 66 -24.54 31.19 -4.95
CA LEU A 66 -25.23 29.99 -4.50
C LEU A 66 -25.25 29.83 -2.98
N VAL A 67 -24.30 30.45 -2.28
CA VAL A 67 -24.17 30.38 -0.81
C VAL A 67 -24.61 31.69 -0.13
N ALA A 68 -24.98 32.71 -0.89
CA ALA A 68 -25.45 33.99 -0.37
C ALA A 68 -26.73 33.91 0.50
N GLY A 69 -27.55 32.89 0.26
CA GLY A 69 -28.79 32.62 1.01
C GLY A 69 -28.62 31.61 2.17
N GLY A 70 -27.40 31.15 2.44
CA GLY A 70 -27.09 30.15 3.44
C GLY A 70 -26.16 29.03 2.86
N CYS A 71 -25.35 28.43 3.74
CA CYS A 71 -24.49 27.32 3.33
C CYS A 71 -25.34 26.09 2.98
N CYS A 72 -24.98 25.48 2.21
CA CYS A 72 -24.26 24.74 1.25
C CYS A 72 -25.31 24.03 0.42
N PRO A 73 -25.62 24.45 -0.81
CA PRO A 73 -26.59 23.77 -1.66
C PRO A 73 -26.22 22.31 -1.87
N GLY A 74 -27.22 21.42 -1.66
CA GLY A 74 -27.06 19.98 -1.86
C GLY A 74 -26.85 19.59 -3.32
N PRO A 75 -26.77 18.28 -3.58
CA PRO A 75 -26.66 17.73 -4.93
C PRO A 75 -27.73 18.25 -5.88
N SER A 76 -27.34 18.69 -7.07
CA SER A 76 -28.21 19.22 -8.13
C SER A 76 -27.71 18.79 -9.52
N HIS A 77 -28.51 19.03 -10.58
CA HIS A 77 -28.06 18.74 -11.95
C HIS A 77 -26.82 19.53 -12.37
N ALA A 78 -26.62 20.74 -11.84
CA ALA A 78 -25.46 21.58 -12.10
C ALA A 78 -24.26 21.22 -11.21
N HIS A 79 -24.50 20.70 -10.01
CA HIS A 79 -23.50 20.34 -9.00
C HIS A 79 -23.84 18.97 -8.42
N TRP A 80 -23.33 17.91 -9.03
CA TRP A 80 -23.71 16.51 -8.74
C TRP A 80 -23.49 16.09 -7.27
N LEU A 81 -22.44 16.59 -6.64
CA LEU A 81 -22.12 16.33 -5.23
C LEU A 81 -22.36 17.55 -4.33
N GLY A 82 -23.08 18.56 -4.84
CA GLY A 82 -23.33 19.79 -4.11
C GLY A 82 -22.17 20.78 -4.15
N VAL A 83 -22.29 21.82 -3.34
CA VAL A 83 -21.37 22.95 -3.29
C VAL A 83 -20.91 23.14 -1.84
N ASP A 84 -19.65 23.51 -1.63
CA ASP A 84 -19.10 23.79 -0.31
C ASP A 84 -19.41 25.21 0.18
N GLN A 85 -18.97 25.54 1.42
CA GLN A 85 -19.21 26.84 2.07
C GLN A 85 -18.62 28.06 1.32
N LEU A 86 -17.67 27.82 0.41
CA LEU A 86 -17.07 28.88 -0.43
C LEU A 86 -17.66 28.88 -1.86
N GLY A 87 -18.77 28.17 -2.08
CA GLY A 87 -19.39 28.10 -3.40
C GLY A 87 -18.60 27.27 -4.42
N ARG A 88 -17.71 26.35 -3.98
CA ARG A 88 -16.91 25.51 -4.86
C ARG A 88 -17.62 24.17 -5.11
N ASP A 89 -17.58 23.68 -6.34
CA ASP A 89 -18.19 22.40 -6.71
C ASP A 89 -17.45 21.21 -6.07
N VAL A 90 -18.14 20.42 -5.24
CA VAL A 90 -17.57 19.30 -4.50
C VAL A 90 -17.09 18.19 -5.44
N TYR A 91 -17.81 17.90 -6.54
CA TYR A 91 -17.41 16.92 -7.53
C TYR A 91 -16.05 17.28 -8.15
N THR A 92 -15.91 18.51 -8.60
CA THR A 92 -14.63 19.05 -9.11
C THR A 92 -13.51 18.89 -8.09
N ARG A 93 -13.78 19.23 -6.84
CA ARG A 93 -12.78 19.15 -5.75
C ARG A 93 -12.37 17.71 -5.44
N ILE A 94 -13.28 16.74 -5.51
CA ILE A 94 -12.95 15.30 -5.34
C ILE A 94 -12.03 14.81 -6.46
N LEU A 95 -12.32 15.18 -7.70
CA LEU A 95 -11.49 14.77 -8.85
C LEU A 95 -10.06 15.34 -8.75
N TYR A 96 -9.94 16.64 -8.49
CA TYR A 96 -8.64 17.27 -8.29
C TYR A 96 -7.97 16.79 -6.99
N GLY A 97 -8.76 16.51 -5.95
CA GLY A 97 -8.29 15.96 -4.69
C GLY A 97 -7.59 14.62 -4.84
N ALA A 98 -8.08 13.77 -5.74
CA ALA A 98 -7.43 12.50 -6.08
C ALA A 98 -5.96 12.71 -6.51
N ARG A 99 -5.65 13.76 -7.28
CA ARG A 99 -4.27 14.08 -7.70
C ARG A 99 -3.37 14.35 -6.50
N PHE A 100 -3.83 15.22 -5.59
CA PHE A 100 -3.01 15.65 -4.45
C PHE A 100 -2.90 14.53 -3.40
N SER A 101 -4.01 13.89 -3.02
CA SER A 101 -4.00 12.82 -2.02
C SER A 101 -3.16 11.63 -2.46
N LEU A 102 -3.26 11.19 -3.74
CA LEU A 102 -2.42 10.12 -4.27
C LEU A 102 -0.95 10.55 -4.40
N LEU A 103 -0.68 11.78 -4.88
CA LEU A 103 0.68 12.31 -5.01
C LEU A 103 1.39 12.34 -3.66
N ILE A 104 0.71 12.88 -2.63
CA ILE A 104 1.26 12.93 -1.28
C ILE A 104 1.58 11.52 -0.78
N GLY A 105 0.66 10.56 -0.94
CA GLY A 105 0.88 9.17 -0.57
C GLY A 105 2.11 8.57 -1.25
N VAL A 106 2.20 8.68 -2.59
CA VAL A 106 3.32 8.16 -3.37
C VAL A 106 4.65 8.79 -2.95
N VAL A 107 4.71 10.10 -2.83
CA VAL A 107 5.96 10.81 -2.45
C VAL A 107 6.37 10.45 -1.03
N SER A 108 5.43 10.45 -0.07
CA SER A 108 5.71 10.08 1.32
C SER A 108 6.26 8.67 1.45
N VAL A 109 5.59 7.70 0.82
CA VAL A 109 6.06 6.30 0.84
C VAL A 109 7.40 6.15 0.14
N SER A 110 7.63 6.87 -0.96
CA SER A 110 8.91 6.86 -1.67
C SER A 110 10.06 7.40 -0.83
N ILE A 111 9.85 8.47 -0.04
CA ILE A 111 10.83 9.00 0.91
C ILE A 111 11.15 7.94 1.97
N GLY A 112 10.12 7.41 2.65
CA GLY A 112 10.29 6.40 3.68
C GLY A 112 10.97 5.14 3.18
N LEU A 113 10.57 4.66 2.00
CA LEU A 113 11.13 3.50 1.32
C LEU A 113 12.59 3.73 0.96
N SER A 114 12.93 4.82 0.27
CA SER A 114 14.29 5.08 -0.21
C SER A 114 15.29 5.17 0.95
N VAL A 115 14.98 5.97 1.96
CA VAL A 115 15.84 6.13 3.14
C VAL A 115 15.86 4.83 3.97
N GLY A 116 14.70 4.19 4.15
CA GLY A 116 14.60 2.92 4.86
C GLY A 116 15.37 1.78 4.19
N LEU A 117 15.37 1.70 2.86
CA LEU A 117 16.16 0.73 2.10
C LEU A 117 17.66 0.93 2.31
N VAL A 118 18.14 2.17 2.28
CA VAL A 118 19.56 2.47 2.52
C VAL A 118 19.95 2.08 3.93
N LEU A 119 19.24 2.57 4.95
CA LEU A 119 19.53 2.30 6.36
C LEU A 119 19.40 0.82 6.71
N GLY A 120 18.34 0.16 6.22
CA GLY A 120 18.12 -1.26 6.43
C GLY A 120 19.17 -2.14 5.76
N SER A 121 19.63 -1.75 4.56
CA SER A 121 20.72 -2.44 3.86
C SER A 121 22.05 -2.33 4.62
N ILE A 122 22.40 -1.13 5.09
CA ILE A 122 23.61 -0.90 5.87
C ILE A 122 23.56 -1.69 7.18
N ALA A 123 22.46 -1.58 7.93
CA ALA A 123 22.30 -2.28 9.20
C ALA A 123 22.34 -3.81 9.03
N GLY A 124 21.58 -4.36 8.09
CA GLY A 124 21.49 -5.81 7.87
C GLY A 124 22.76 -6.43 7.31
N TYR A 125 23.53 -5.68 6.51
CA TYR A 125 24.71 -6.21 5.85
C TYR A 125 26.01 -5.99 6.66
N VAL A 126 26.23 -4.79 7.20
CA VAL A 126 27.44 -4.46 7.98
C VAL A 126 27.39 -5.15 9.35
N GLY A 127 26.26 -5.06 10.05
CA GLY A 127 26.09 -5.67 11.37
C GLY A 127 26.84 -4.92 12.48
N GLY A 128 26.98 -5.57 13.64
CA GLY A 128 27.75 -5.08 14.78
C GLY A 128 27.26 -3.75 15.34
N PHE A 129 28.19 -2.83 15.64
CA PHE A 129 27.87 -1.53 16.22
C PHE A 129 27.01 -0.64 15.29
N VAL A 130 27.28 -0.68 13.98
CA VAL A 130 26.50 0.10 12.98
C VAL A 130 25.04 -0.32 12.96
N ASP A 131 24.80 -1.63 12.96
CA ASP A 131 23.44 -2.18 13.07
C ASP A 131 22.75 -1.71 14.35
N SER A 132 23.41 -1.86 15.49
CA SER A 132 22.88 -1.46 16.80
C SER A 132 22.56 0.03 16.84
N LEU A 133 23.42 0.89 16.30
CA LEU A 133 23.20 2.32 16.29
C LEU A 133 22.00 2.71 15.43
N ILE A 134 21.94 2.20 14.18
CA ILE A 134 20.82 2.49 13.26
C ILE A 134 19.52 2.00 13.88
N MET A 135 19.47 0.77 14.40
CA MET A 135 18.25 0.23 14.99
C MET A 135 17.80 0.98 16.23
N ARG A 136 18.72 1.48 17.07
CA ARG A 136 18.38 2.36 18.19
C ARG A 136 17.71 3.65 17.75
N CYS A 137 18.23 4.28 16.68
CA CYS A 137 17.56 5.46 16.12
C CYS A 137 16.15 5.11 15.61
N MET A 138 15.99 3.97 14.94
CA MET A 138 14.69 3.50 14.48
C MET A 138 13.73 3.18 15.65
N ASP A 139 14.25 2.62 16.75
CA ASP A 139 13.47 2.31 17.94
C ASP A 139 12.95 3.59 18.61
N VAL A 140 13.78 4.63 18.71
CA VAL A 140 13.38 5.95 19.24
C VAL A 140 12.27 6.56 18.39
N MET A 141 12.38 6.50 17.06
CA MET A 141 11.34 7.01 16.16
C MET A 141 10.01 6.25 16.34
N LEU A 142 10.05 4.93 16.51
CA LEU A 142 8.87 4.08 16.69
C LEU A 142 8.28 4.15 18.10
N ALA A 143 9.00 4.66 19.08
CA ALA A 143 8.49 4.88 20.43
C ALA A 143 7.42 5.99 20.48
N ILE A 144 7.45 6.89 19.49
CA ILE A 144 6.48 7.98 19.35
C ILE A 144 5.33 7.47 18.44
N PRO A 145 4.05 7.62 18.82
CA PRO A 145 2.94 7.31 17.93
C PRO A 145 3.07 8.06 16.61
N GLY A 146 2.96 7.34 15.46
CA GLY A 146 3.29 7.88 14.14
C GLY A 146 2.61 9.19 13.78
N LEU A 147 1.30 9.30 14.03
CA LEU A 147 0.55 10.54 13.77
C LEU A 147 1.07 11.71 14.62
N LEU A 148 1.37 11.48 15.91
CA LEU A 148 1.92 12.53 16.79
C LEU A 148 3.32 12.94 16.33
N PHE A 149 4.12 12.00 15.88
CA PHE A 149 5.45 12.30 15.32
C PHE A 149 5.34 13.14 14.04
N ALA A 150 4.41 12.80 13.14
CA ALA A 150 4.15 13.60 11.94
C ALA A 150 3.66 15.00 12.27
N ILE A 151 2.74 15.16 13.24
CA ILE A 151 2.29 16.47 13.73
C ILE A 151 3.48 17.29 14.24
N GLY A 152 4.37 16.68 15.04
CA GLY A 152 5.57 17.36 15.54
C GLY A 152 6.48 17.85 14.42
N ILE A 153 6.69 17.05 13.37
CA ILE A 153 7.49 17.46 12.20
C ILE A 153 6.83 18.62 11.45
N VAL A 154 5.51 18.52 11.19
CA VAL A 154 4.78 19.61 10.49
C VAL A 154 4.74 20.87 11.34
N ALA A 155 4.63 20.76 12.67
CA ALA A 155 4.67 21.93 13.56
C ALA A 155 6.01 22.69 13.48
N LEU A 156 7.13 21.99 13.23
CA LEU A 156 8.45 22.59 13.04
C LEU A 156 8.65 23.16 11.64
N LEU A 157 8.08 22.53 10.61
CA LEU A 157 8.26 22.92 9.21
C LEU A 157 7.20 23.93 8.72
N GLY A 158 6.12 24.10 9.47
CA GLY A 158 4.91 24.82 9.06
C GLY A 158 3.91 23.93 8.30
N PRO A 159 2.63 24.35 8.20
CA PRO A 159 1.61 23.61 7.44
C PRO A 159 1.85 23.73 5.94
N GLY A 160 1.51 22.67 5.19
CA GLY A 160 1.63 22.65 3.74
C GLY A 160 1.80 21.28 3.11
N LEU A 161 1.70 21.26 1.78
CA LEU A 161 1.74 20.05 0.99
C LEU A 161 3.07 19.27 1.15
N TYR A 162 4.20 19.97 0.97
CA TYR A 162 5.52 19.36 1.05
C TYR A 162 5.88 18.92 2.47
N GLN A 163 5.45 19.69 3.45
CA GLN A 163 5.70 19.42 4.86
C GLN A 163 5.02 18.12 5.30
N ILE A 164 3.78 17.89 4.88
CA ILE A 164 3.09 16.61 5.13
C ILE A 164 3.80 15.45 4.41
N MET A 165 4.20 15.64 3.15
CA MET A 165 4.93 14.60 2.41
C MET A 165 6.18 14.16 3.14
N VAL A 166 6.97 15.12 3.64
CA VAL A 166 8.19 14.84 4.40
C VAL A 166 7.85 14.19 5.73
N ALA A 167 6.88 14.73 6.48
CA ALA A 167 6.52 14.22 7.80
C ALA A 167 6.07 12.76 7.75
N VAL A 168 5.11 12.43 6.87
CA VAL A 168 4.63 11.05 6.69
C VAL A 168 5.73 10.16 6.13
N GLY A 169 6.58 10.69 5.23
CA GLY A 169 7.74 9.97 4.70
C GLY A 169 8.73 9.57 5.79
N VAL A 170 9.09 10.51 6.68
CA VAL A 170 10.01 10.27 7.80
C VAL A 170 9.46 9.23 8.77
N VAL A 171 8.16 9.29 9.10
CA VAL A 171 7.50 8.32 9.97
C VAL A 171 7.57 6.89 9.42
N ASN A 172 7.57 6.73 8.10
CA ASN A 172 7.66 5.43 7.44
C ASN A 172 9.09 4.83 7.38
N ILE A 173 10.15 5.63 7.54
CA ILE A 173 11.55 5.17 7.45
C ILE A 173 11.83 3.96 8.33
N PRO A 174 11.52 3.95 9.64
CA PRO A 174 11.88 2.87 10.52
C PRO A 174 11.19 1.54 10.18
N ILE A 175 9.97 1.59 9.63
CA ILE A 175 9.23 0.42 9.21
C ILE A 175 9.98 -0.29 8.08
N PHE A 176 10.36 0.44 7.02
CA PHE A 176 11.09 -0.10 5.88
C PHE A 176 12.52 -0.53 6.24
N ALA A 177 13.22 0.27 7.06
CA ALA A 177 14.57 -0.07 7.50
C ALA A 177 14.61 -1.38 8.30
N ARG A 178 13.70 -1.55 9.26
CA ARG A 178 13.60 -2.76 10.08
C ARG A 178 13.21 -3.98 9.25
N LEU A 179 12.24 -3.83 8.35
CA LEU A 179 11.77 -4.91 7.48
C LEU A 179 12.88 -5.42 6.57
N LEU A 180 13.57 -4.50 5.88
CA LEU A 180 14.65 -4.89 4.97
C LEU A 180 15.85 -5.48 5.73
N ARG A 181 16.23 -4.90 6.88
CA ARG A 181 17.27 -5.47 7.73
C ARG A 181 16.94 -6.93 8.09
N GLY A 182 15.72 -7.21 8.56
CA GLY A 182 15.31 -8.56 8.91
C GLY A 182 15.38 -9.51 7.72
N SER A 183 14.93 -9.07 6.54
CA SER A 183 15.01 -9.84 5.30
C SER A 183 16.45 -10.12 4.87
N ILE A 184 17.37 -9.14 4.99
CA ILE A 184 18.79 -9.32 4.65
C ILE A 184 19.44 -10.31 5.61
N LEU A 185 19.16 -10.22 6.91
CA LEU A 185 19.70 -11.16 7.89
C LEU A 185 19.26 -12.61 7.58
N ALA A 186 18.00 -12.81 7.23
CA ALA A 186 17.49 -14.13 6.83
C ALA A 186 18.16 -14.65 5.56
N GLN A 187 18.44 -13.79 4.58
CA GLN A 187 19.09 -14.19 3.33
C GLN A 187 20.59 -14.45 3.47
N ARG A 188 21.26 -13.80 4.42
CA ARG A 188 22.72 -13.95 4.65
C ARG A 188 23.16 -15.37 5.02
N GLU A 189 22.28 -16.11 5.64
CA GLU A 189 22.54 -17.49 6.15
C GLU A 189 22.23 -18.56 5.10
N ASN A 190 21.74 -18.21 3.91
CA ASN A 190 21.42 -19.16 2.86
C ASN A 190 22.69 -19.69 2.15
N ASP A 191 22.63 -20.96 1.69
CA ASP A 191 23.73 -21.68 1.07
C ASP A 191 24.31 -20.97 -0.16
N PHE A 192 23.48 -20.32 -0.98
CA PHE A 192 23.96 -19.58 -2.15
C PHE A 192 24.85 -18.37 -1.78
N VAL A 193 24.62 -17.76 -0.61
CA VAL A 193 25.47 -16.67 -0.11
C VAL A 193 26.79 -17.23 0.42
N LEU A 194 26.74 -18.38 1.11
CA LEU A 194 27.93 -19.07 1.60
C LEU A 194 28.82 -19.54 0.42
N ALA A 195 28.21 -20.10 -0.61
CA ALA A 195 28.90 -20.49 -1.83
C ALA A 195 29.56 -19.29 -2.53
N ALA A 196 28.84 -18.15 -2.67
CA ALA A 196 29.39 -16.94 -3.26
C ALA A 196 30.60 -16.40 -2.47
N ARG A 197 30.56 -16.50 -1.13
CA ARG A 197 31.72 -16.13 -0.27
C ARG A 197 32.88 -17.08 -0.46
N ALA A 198 32.64 -18.39 -0.55
CA ALA A 198 33.67 -19.41 -0.71
C ALA A 198 34.46 -19.24 -2.02
N VAL A 199 33.81 -18.81 -3.11
CA VAL A 199 34.49 -18.52 -4.39
C VAL A 199 35.05 -17.08 -4.47
N GLY A 200 35.05 -16.33 -3.37
CA GLY A 200 35.70 -15.02 -3.27
C GLY A 200 34.97 -13.85 -3.89
N VAL A 201 33.65 -13.94 -4.09
CA VAL A 201 32.85 -12.81 -4.61
C VAL A 201 32.92 -11.62 -3.64
N ARG A 202 33.13 -10.42 -4.18
CA ARG A 202 33.25 -9.18 -3.39
C ARG A 202 31.97 -8.89 -2.60
N ARG A 203 32.11 -8.44 -1.35
CA ARG A 203 30.99 -8.17 -0.42
C ARG A 203 29.88 -7.31 -1.01
N PRO A 204 30.13 -6.15 -1.71
CA PRO A 204 29.04 -5.36 -2.30
C PRO A 204 28.26 -6.14 -3.38
N VAL A 205 28.98 -6.95 -4.19
CA VAL A 205 28.32 -7.76 -5.23
C VAL A 205 27.39 -8.80 -4.60
N ILE A 206 27.81 -9.43 -3.49
CA ILE A 206 26.95 -10.35 -2.75
C ILE A 206 25.67 -9.64 -2.27
N LEU A 207 25.80 -8.43 -1.71
CA LEU A 207 24.63 -7.67 -1.25
C LEU A 207 23.68 -7.33 -2.41
N PHE A 208 24.18 -6.65 -3.45
CA PHE A 208 23.33 -6.08 -4.49
C PHE A 208 22.82 -7.12 -5.50
N SER A 209 23.62 -8.15 -5.82
CA SER A 209 23.28 -9.13 -6.85
C SER A 209 22.68 -10.42 -6.31
N HIS A 210 22.93 -10.79 -5.05
CA HIS A 210 22.47 -12.06 -4.49
C HIS A 210 21.47 -11.90 -3.36
N ILE A 211 21.72 -10.99 -2.39
CA ILE A 211 20.86 -10.84 -1.20
C ILE A 211 19.67 -9.93 -1.50
N LEU A 212 19.93 -8.70 -1.96
CA LEU A 212 18.92 -7.65 -2.10
C LEU A 212 17.76 -8.04 -3.03
N PRO A 213 17.97 -8.65 -4.22
CA PRO A 213 16.88 -9.08 -5.08
C PRO A 213 15.93 -10.09 -4.44
N ASN A 214 16.43 -10.91 -3.50
CA ASN A 214 15.63 -11.89 -2.77
C ASN A 214 15.02 -11.32 -1.48
N ALA A 215 15.68 -10.32 -0.87
CA ALA A 215 15.24 -9.66 0.36
C ALA A 215 14.16 -8.61 0.13
N ILE A 216 13.95 -8.12 -1.11
CA ILE A 216 13.08 -6.98 -1.39
C ILE A 216 11.58 -7.35 -1.45
N SER A 217 11.24 -8.63 -1.64
CA SER A 217 9.84 -9.07 -1.79
C SER A 217 8.91 -8.61 -0.66
N PRO A 218 9.25 -8.77 0.64
CA PRO A 218 8.42 -8.28 1.73
C PRO A 218 8.32 -6.75 1.76
N VAL A 219 9.36 -6.06 1.28
CA VAL A 219 9.40 -4.58 1.26
C VAL A 219 8.44 -4.03 0.21
N ILE A 220 8.32 -4.69 -0.95
CA ILE A 220 7.35 -4.30 -2.00
C ILE A 220 5.92 -4.44 -1.49
N VAL A 221 5.61 -5.56 -0.81
CA VAL A 221 4.31 -5.75 -0.15
C VAL A 221 4.04 -4.65 0.87
N GLN A 222 5.02 -4.37 1.74
CA GLN A 222 4.91 -3.30 2.73
C GLN A 222 4.72 -1.94 2.09
N GLY A 223 5.34 -1.67 0.92
CA GLY A 223 5.17 -0.43 0.18
C GLY A 223 3.72 -0.19 -0.26
N THR A 224 3.03 -1.23 -0.72
CA THR A 224 1.61 -1.12 -1.09
C THR A 224 0.70 -0.88 0.12
N LEU A 225 0.96 -1.55 1.24
CA LEU A 225 0.22 -1.34 2.49
C LEU A 225 0.53 0.04 3.09
N ALA A 226 1.77 0.50 2.98
CA ALA A 226 2.17 1.84 3.43
C ALA A 226 1.47 2.96 2.63
N MET A 227 1.09 2.72 1.37
CA MET A 227 0.26 3.67 0.62
C MET A 227 -1.11 3.90 1.27
N ALA A 228 -1.75 2.82 1.73
CA ALA A 228 -3.04 2.91 2.41
C ALA A 228 -2.94 3.69 3.72
N THR A 229 -1.92 3.39 4.56
CA THR A 229 -1.70 4.11 5.82
C THR A 229 -1.29 5.57 5.57
N ALA A 230 -0.43 5.84 4.59
CA ALA A 230 -0.02 7.20 4.24
C ALA A 230 -1.21 8.08 3.83
N ILE A 231 -2.18 7.54 3.06
CA ILE A 231 -3.39 8.29 2.70
C ILE A 231 -4.21 8.65 3.96
N ILE A 232 -4.33 7.72 4.93
CA ILE A 232 -5.02 7.99 6.19
C ILE A 232 -4.28 9.05 7.02
N ASP A 233 -2.97 8.92 7.17
CA ASP A 233 -2.14 9.85 7.93
C ASP A 233 -2.19 11.27 7.33
N VAL A 234 -2.10 11.36 6.00
CA VAL A 234 -2.23 12.63 5.26
C VAL A 234 -3.61 13.24 5.47
N ALA A 235 -4.68 12.43 5.34
CA ALA A 235 -6.04 12.92 5.57
C ALA A 235 -6.24 13.36 7.03
N GLY A 236 -5.67 12.65 8.00
CA GLY A 236 -5.67 13.03 9.41
C GLY A 236 -4.97 14.36 9.67
N LEU A 237 -3.76 14.53 9.11
CA LEU A 237 -3.02 15.80 9.20
C LEU A 237 -3.76 16.94 8.49
N GLY A 238 -4.32 16.67 7.31
CA GLY A 238 -5.16 17.61 6.57
C GLY A 238 -6.37 18.05 7.38
N PHE A 239 -7.09 17.09 7.98
CA PHE A 239 -8.24 17.34 8.86
C PHE A 239 -7.88 18.22 10.08
N LEU A 240 -6.67 18.08 10.61
CA LEU A 240 -6.16 18.92 11.70
C LEU A 240 -5.70 20.32 11.25
N GLY A 241 -5.91 20.68 9.98
CA GLY A 241 -5.52 21.99 9.43
C GLY A 241 -4.03 22.13 9.10
N LEU A 242 -3.28 21.02 9.13
CA LEU A 242 -1.84 21.00 8.80
C LEU A 242 -1.57 20.78 7.31
N GLY A 243 -2.63 20.60 6.51
CA GLY A 243 -2.59 20.36 5.08
C GLY A 243 -2.22 21.57 4.23
N PRO A 244 -2.40 21.45 2.91
CA PRO A 244 -2.21 22.55 1.98
C PRO A 244 -3.07 23.75 2.35
N GLN A 245 -2.46 24.92 2.45
CA GLN A 245 -3.15 26.17 2.81
C GLN A 245 -3.74 26.88 1.58
N ASP A 246 -3.33 26.50 0.36
CA ASP A 246 -3.88 27.05 -0.88
C ASP A 246 -5.25 26.42 -1.17
N PRO A 247 -6.34 27.20 -1.23
CA PRO A 247 -7.67 26.72 -1.60
C PRO A 247 -7.74 26.01 -2.98
N ALA A 248 -6.71 26.20 -3.81
CA ALA A 248 -6.59 25.57 -5.11
C ALA A 248 -6.09 24.12 -5.07
N THR A 249 -5.55 23.71 -3.94
CA THR A 249 -5.07 22.36 -3.71
C THR A 249 -6.09 21.59 -2.85
N PRO A 250 -7.19 21.11 -3.45
CA PRO A 250 -8.16 20.31 -2.71
C PRO A 250 -7.49 18.97 -2.38
N GLU A 251 -7.16 18.76 -1.13
CA GLU A 251 -6.74 17.49 -0.57
C GLU A 251 -7.91 16.95 0.27
N TRP A 252 -8.18 15.63 0.20
CA TRP A 252 -9.40 15.08 0.80
C TRP A 252 -9.50 15.29 2.32
N GLY A 253 -8.36 15.29 3.03
CA GLY A 253 -8.33 15.58 4.47
C GLY A 253 -8.65 17.02 4.78
N THR A 254 -8.10 17.98 4.03
CA THR A 254 -8.41 19.40 4.21
C THR A 254 -9.86 19.71 3.85
N MET A 255 -10.46 18.96 2.90
CA MET A 255 -11.89 19.09 2.63
C MET A 255 -12.75 18.71 3.85
N LEU A 256 -12.27 17.84 4.73
CA LEU A 256 -12.97 17.47 5.97
C LEU A 256 -12.84 18.53 7.07
N THR A 257 -11.76 19.31 7.11
CA THR A 257 -11.55 20.38 8.09
C THR A 257 -12.65 21.44 7.99
N ASP A 258 -12.94 21.83 6.76
CA ASP A 258 -13.88 22.91 6.46
C ASP A 258 -15.36 22.55 6.80
N VAL A 259 -15.64 21.30 7.15
CA VAL A 259 -17.02 20.77 7.25
C VAL A 259 -17.57 20.72 8.67
N ASN A 260 -16.71 20.84 9.69
CA ASN A 260 -17.12 20.65 11.09
C ASN A 260 -18.35 21.46 11.49
N ASP A 261 -18.43 22.73 11.02
CA ASP A 261 -19.53 23.63 11.35
C ASP A 261 -20.84 23.30 10.59
N TYR A 262 -20.74 22.48 9.54
CA TYR A 262 -21.84 22.19 8.62
C TYR A 262 -22.30 20.73 8.65
N LEU A 263 -21.77 19.88 9.54
CA LEU A 263 -22.09 18.46 9.60
C LEU A 263 -23.58 18.17 9.74
N GLN A 264 -24.33 19.01 10.46
CA GLN A 264 -25.74 18.83 10.68
C GLN A 264 -26.60 19.30 9.48
N THR A 265 -26.14 20.29 8.73
CA THR A 265 -26.89 20.91 7.63
C THR A 265 -26.48 20.39 6.25
N ALA A 266 -25.19 19.98 6.11
CA ALA A 266 -24.62 19.53 4.85
C ALA A 266 -23.69 18.29 5.04
N PRO A 267 -24.23 17.15 5.52
CA PRO A 267 -23.40 15.96 5.84
C PRO A 267 -22.67 15.38 4.62
N TRP A 268 -23.15 15.62 3.40
CA TRP A 268 -22.48 15.15 2.18
C TRP A 268 -21.08 15.73 2.00
N LEU A 269 -20.79 16.90 2.56
CA LEU A 269 -19.47 17.53 2.51
C LEU A 269 -18.41 16.71 3.27
N ALA A 270 -18.81 15.96 4.30
CA ALA A 270 -17.94 15.02 5.01
C ALA A 270 -17.97 13.62 4.36
N ILE A 271 -19.17 13.14 3.98
CA ILE A 271 -19.35 11.78 3.46
C ILE A 271 -18.57 11.60 2.16
N VAL A 272 -18.62 12.55 1.24
CA VAL A 272 -18.03 12.43 -0.09
C VAL A 272 -16.49 12.27 -0.03
N PRO A 273 -15.70 13.16 0.61
CA PRO A 273 -14.26 12.96 0.73
C PRO A 273 -13.92 11.76 1.64
N GLY A 274 -14.70 11.51 2.68
CA GLY A 274 -14.52 10.33 3.54
C GLY A 274 -14.66 9.02 2.77
N VAL A 275 -15.66 8.88 1.90
CA VAL A 275 -15.84 7.71 1.04
C VAL A 275 -14.69 7.59 0.03
N ALA A 276 -14.21 8.69 -0.55
CA ALA A 276 -13.07 8.67 -1.46
C ALA A 276 -11.80 8.14 -0.76
N ILE A 277 -11.53 8.57 0.47
CA ILE A 277 -10.42 8.07 1.30
C ILE A 277 -10.59 6.57 1.55
N VAL A 278 -11.76 6.13 2.04
CA VAL A 278 -12.03 4.73 2.38
C VAL A 278 -11.85 3.82 1.16
N ILE A 279 -12.40 4.19 0.00
CA ILE A 279 -12.28 3.37 -1.22
C ILE A 279 -10.82 3.32 -1.70
N SER A 280 -10.06 4.42 -1.62
CA SER A 280 -8.65 4.45 -1.98
C SER A 280 -7.82 3.53 -1.08
N VAL A 281 -8.01 3.63 0.24
CA VAL A 281 -7.35 2.81 1.25
C VAL A 281 -7.67 1.33 1.04
N LEU A 282 -8.95 1.00 0.82
CA LEU A 282 -9.39 -0.37 0.50
C LEU A 282 -8.70 -0.88 -0.76
N GLY A 283 -8.62 -0.07 -1.81
CA GLY A 283 -7.96 -0.44 -3.06
C GLY A 283 -6.49 -0.82 -2.86
N PHE A 284 -5.71 0.02 -2.16
CA PHE A 284 -4.30 -0.27 -1.89
C PHE A 284 -4.11 -1.47 -0.96
N ASN A 285 -4.95 -1.65 0.06
CA ASN A 285 -4.90 -2.82 0.95
C ASN A 285 -5.17 -4.12 0.17
N LEU A 286 -6.19 -4.15 -0.69
CA LEU A 286 -6.50 -5.33 -1.50
C LEU A 286 -5.36 -5.69 -2.48
N ILE A 287 -4.69 -4.69 -3.07
CA ILE A 287 -3.50 -4.93 -3.89
C ILE A 287 -2.37 -5.49 -3.02
N GLY A 288 -2.13 -4.90 -1.84
CA GLY A 288 -1.08 -5.32 -0.92
C GLY A 288 -1.26 -6.76 -0.45
N ASP A 289 -2.48 -7.14 -0.07
CA ASP A 289 -2.81 -8.50 0.36
C ASP A 289 -2.66 -9.51 -0.80
N GLY A 290 -3.14 -9.15 -2.00
CA GLY A 290 -2.95 -9.99 -3.18
C GLY A 290 -1.49 -10.15 -3.57
N LEU A 291 -0.69 -9.10 -3.44
CA LEU A 291 0.75 -9.14 -3.69
C LEU A 291 1.48 -10.00 -2.64
N ARG A 292 1.08 -9.89 -1.37
CA ARG A 292 1.58 -10.74 -0.29
C ARG A 292 1.32 -12.22 -0.57
N GLU A 293 0.09 -12.56 -0.96
CA GLU A 293 -0.27 -13.94 -1.32
C GLU A 293 0.51 -14.42 -2.55
N ALA A 294 0.66 -13.59 -3.57
CA ALA A 294 1.40 -13.93 -4.78
C ALA A 294 2.91 -14.18 -4.54
N LEU A 295 3.51 -13.45 -3.61
CA LEU A 295 4.93 -13.52 -3.27
C LEU A 295 5.25 -14.53 -2.14
N ASP A 296 4.24 -15.14 -1.47
CA ASP A 296 4.47 -16.12 -0.40
C ASP A 296 5.03 -17.45 -0.95
N PRO A 297 6.26 -17.84 -0.56
CA PRO A 297 6.88 -19.09 -1.03
C PRO A 297 6.13 -20.34 -0.53
N LYS A 298 5.44 -20.26 0.62
CA LYS A 298 4.74 -21.41 1.22
C LYS A 298 3.53 -21.88 0.41
N LEU A 299 2.98 -21.03 -0.43
CA LEU A 299 1.86 -21.36 -1.31
C LEU A 299 2.30 -22.04 -2.62
N ARG A 300 3.62 -22.09 -2.92
CA ARG A 300 4.15 -22.77 -4.11
C ARG A 300 3.90 -24.28 -4.11
N GLY A 301 3.89 -24.93 -2.94
CA GLY A 301 3.68 -26.38 -2.82
C GLY A 301 2.22 -26.84 -2.78
N ARG A 302 1.24 -25.93 -2.62
CA ARG A 302 -0.18 -26.31 -2.43
C ARG A 302 -1.01 -26.33 -3.71
N THR A 303 -0.59 -25.67 -4.77
CA THR A 303 -1.33 -25.64 -6.05
C THR A 303 -1.36 -26.97 -6.79
N GLY A 304 -0.47 -27.91 -6.50
CA GLY A 304 -0.51 -29.28 -7.03
C GLY A 304 -1.54 -30.20 -6.36
N ARG A 305 -1.96 -29.91 -5.13
CA ARG A 305 -2.84 -30.81 -4.33
C ARG A 305 -4.33 -30.47 -4.39
N PHE A 306 -4.73 -29.32 -4.92
CA PHE A 306 -6.15 -28.91 -4.97
C PHE A 306 -6.88 -29.35 -6.26
N ARG A 307 -6.18 -29.96 -7.22
CA ARG A 307 -6.80 -30.36 -8.50
C ARG A 307 -7.52 -31.72 -8.45
N GLU A 308 -7.49 -32.44 -7.32
CA GLU A 308 -8.12 -33.76 -7.18
C GLU A 308 -9.23 -33.87 -6.13
N ARG A 309 -9.78 -32.77 -5.65
CA ARG A 309 -11.04 -32.85 -4.91
C ARG A 309 -12.18 -32.48 -5.83
N SER A 310 -12.73 -33.50 -6.54
CA SER A 310 -14.01 -33.37 -7.25
C SER A 310 -15.09 -32.90 -6.27
N PRO A 311 -16.03 -32.02 -6.70
CA PRO A 311 -17.09 -31.52 -5.84
C PRO A 311 -18.19 -32.55 -5.52
N PHE A 312 -17.94 -33.86 -5.75
CA PHE A 312 -18.97 -34.92 -5.64
C PHE A 312 -18.93 -35.75 -4.36
N TRP A 313 -18.18 -35.39 -3.34
CA TRP A 313 -18.19 -36.17 -2.08
C TRP A 313 -19.47 -35.96 -1.24
N PHE A 314 -20.32 -34.97 -1.60
CA PHE A 314 -21.61 -34.71 -0.91
C PHE A 314 -22.77 -35.62 -1.38
N LEU A 315 -22.59 -36.40 -2.43
CA LEU A 315 -23.58 -37.39 -2.88
C LEU A 315 -23.17 -38.79 -2.42
N GLY A 316 -23.16 -38.98 -1.09
CA GLY A 316 -23.02 -40.28 -0.45
C GLY A 316 -24.24 -41.17 -0.71
N VAL A 317 -24.33 -41.75 -1.90
CA VAL A 317 -25.25 -42.89 -2.15
C VAL A 317 -24.50 -44.15 -1.79
N GLY A 318 -25.01 -44.83 -0.76
CA GLY A 318 -24.50 -46.03 -0.18
C GLY A 318 -24.36 -47.18 -1.22
N ARG A 319 -23.23 -47.85 -1.20
CA ARG A 319 -23.08 -49.23 -1.61
C ARG A 319 -22.70 -50.07 -0.40
N ARG A 320 -23.76 -50.58 0.24
CA ARG A 320 -23.64 -51.77 1.08
C ARG A 320 -23.13 -52.90 0.15
N ARG A 321 -21.90 -53.35 0.36
CA ARG A 321 -21.48 -54.69 -0.11
C ARG A 321 -21.82 -55.68 0.99
N ALA A 322 -22.80 -56.54 0.66
CA ALA A 322 -23.13 -57.72 1.39
C ALA A 322 -21.90 -58.63 1.51
N LEU A 323 -21.55 -59.00 2.73
CA LEU A 323 -20.74 -60.13 3.03
C LEU A 323 -21.65 -61.36 2.92
N GLY A 324 -21.45 -62.17 1.89
CA GLY A 324 -21.95 -63.56 1.78
C GLY A 324 -20.74 -64.45 1.81
N GLY A 325 -20.58 -65.20 2.76
CA GLY A 325 -20.53 -66.56 3.18
C GLY A 325 -19.61 -67.50 2.33
N VAL A 326 -18.82 -68.11 2.99
CA VAL A 326 -18.39 -69.46 3.29
C VAL A 326 -16.91 -69.45 3.67
#